data_42ee0527ea93d150175c167ee3e24a71
#
_entry.id   42ee0527ea93d150175c167ee3e24a71
#
_cell.length_a   1.000
_cell.length_b   1.000
_cell.length_c   1.000
_cell.angle_alpha   90.00
_cell.angle_beta   90.00
_cell.angle_gamma   90.00
#
_symmetry.space_group_name_H-M   'P 1'
#
loop_
_entity.id
_entity.type
_entity.pdbx_description
1 polymer ?
#
loop_
_entity_poly.entity_id
_entity_poly.type
_entity_poly.pdbx_seq_one_letter_code
_entity_poly.pdbx_strand_id
1 'polypeptide(L)' 'MGARDPSEAARLLWKAVRKQNSTAAVLLSDLYLRGDGVRRNCDQARLLLLAAAKRGAPQAIQPLQNLEAYGCR' A
#
# COMPACT_ATOMS: atom_id res chain seq x y z
N MET A 1 18.53 13.84 10.70
CA MET A 1 18.24 13.24 10.56
C MET A 1 17.55 12.92 9.62
N GLY A 2 17.20 13.05 9.42
CA GLY A 2 16.48 12.81 8.30
C GLY A 2 16.32 11.41 7.89
N ALA A 3 16.73 10.57 8.67
CA ALA A 3 16.56 9.17 8.38
C ALA A 3 15.08 8.89 8.29
N ARG A 4 14.66 8.35 7.18
CA ARG A 4 13.29 7.96 7.04
C ARG A 4 13.09 6.63 7.70
N ASP A 5 12.13 6.58 8.58
CA ASP A 5 11.77 5.35 9.25
C ASP A 5 10.57 4.76 8.51
N PRO A 6 10.74 3.65 7.78
CA PRO A 6 9.63 3.06 7.04
C PRO A 6 8.45 2.66 7.91
N SER A 7 8.70 2.25 9.16
CA SER A 7 7.59 1.90 10.04
C SER A 7 6.80 3.15 10.43
N GLU A 8 7.47 4.28 10.58
CA GLU A 8 6.79 5.54 10.84
C GLU A 8 5.98 5.97 9.62
N ALA A 9 6.55 5.79 8.43
CA ALA A 9 5.84 6.09 7.20
C ALA A 9 4.57 5.25 7.11
N ALA A 10 4.65 3.96 7.42
CA ALA A 10 3.48 3.09 7.40
C ALA A 10 2.42 3.57 8.38
N ARG A 11 2.82 3.99 9.56
CA ARG A 11 1.90 4.47 10.58
C ARG A 11 1.16 5.71 10.10
N LEU A 12 1.88 6.64 9.48
CA LEU A 12 1.28 7.87 8.98
C LEU A 12 0.37 7.59 7.80
N LEU A 13 0.78 6.66 6.93
CA LEU A 13 -0.07 6.29 5.80
C LEU A 13 -1.36 5.64 6.26
N TRP A 14 -1.31 4.82 7.32
CA TRP A 14 -2.53 4.25 7.87
C TRP A 14 -3.51 5.32 8.33
N LYS A 15 -3.00 6.40 8.94
CA LYS A 15 -3.86 7.50 9.34
C LYS A 15 -4.56 8.11 8.14
N ALA A 16 -3.81 8.31 7.06
CA ALA A 16 -4.39 8.89 5.85
C ALA A 16 -5.40 7.93 5.20
N VAL A 17 -5.10 6.63 5.22
CA VAL A 17 -6.02 5.63 4.68
C VAL A 17 -7.36 5.68 5.42
N ARG A 18 -7.30 5.82 6.75
CA ARG A 18 -8.54 5.91 7.54
C ARG A 18 -9.36 7.13 7.18
N LYS A 19 -8.71 8.16 6.60
CA LYS A 19 -9.40 9.35 6.13
C LYS A 19 -9.76 9.25 4.64
N GLN A 20 -9.77 8.03 4.12
CA GLN A 20 -10.21 7.77 2.75
C GLN A 20 -9.24 8.30 1.69
N ASN A 21 -7.95 8.38 2.01
CA ASN A 21 -6.94 8.85 1.07
C ASN A 21 -6.47 7.68 0.22
N SER A 22 -6.90 7.64 -1.04
CA SER A 22 -6.57 6.54 -1.96
C SER A 22 -5.08 6.51 -2.30
N THR A 23 -4.45 7.67 -2.44
CA THR A 23 -3.02 7.72 -2.72
C THR A 23 -2.24 7.07 -1.56
N ALA A 24 -2.64 7.36 -0.32
CA ALA A 24 -1.99 6.74 0.83
C ALA A 24 -2.18 5.23 0.82
N ALA A 25 -3.36 4.76 0.40
CA ALA A 25 -3.61 3.32 0.34
C ALA A 25 -2.67 2.65 -0.66
N VAL A 26 -2.44 3.28 -1.82
CA VAL A 26 -1.52 2.73 -2.82
C VAL A 26 -0.09 2.71 -2.29
N LEU A 27 0.34 3.80 -1.66
CA LEU A 27 1.68 3.87 -1.10
C LEU A 27 1.88 2.84 0.01
N LEU A 28 0.87 2.68 0.86
CA LEU A 28 0.95 1.71 1.94
C LEU A 28 0.99 0.28 1.40
N SER A 29 0.22 0.01 0.35
CA SER A 29 0.25 -1.30 -0.27
C SER A 29 1.64 -1.64 -0.80
N ASP A 30 2.35 -0.65 -1.33
CA ASP A 30 3.71 -0.85 -1.81
C ASP A 30 4.63 -1.28 -0.67
N LEU A 31 4.48 -0.68 0.50
CA LEU A 31 5.27 -1.07 1.66
C LEU A 31 4.99 -2.52 2.06
N TYR A 32 3.73 -2.93 2.01
CA TYR A 32 3.37 -4.32 2.32
C TYR A 32 3.89 -5.30 1.28
N LEU A 33 3.93 -4.89 0.02
CA LEU A 33 4.45 -5.77 -1.04
C LEU A 33 5.95 -5.98 -0.89
N ARG A 34 6.67 -4.96 -0.43
CA ARG A 34 8.11 -5.03 -0.24
C ARG A 34 8.51 -5.52 1.15
N GLY A 35 7.60 -5.45 2.11
CA GLY A 35 7.96 -5.71 3.49
C GLY A 35 8.84 -4.61 4.04
N ASP A 36 8.56 -3.36 3.67
CA ASP A 36 9.38 -2.21 4.04
C ASP A 36 8.70 -1.46 5.17
N GLY A 37 9.24 -1.58 6.38
CA GLY A 37 8.67 -0.95 7.56
C GLY A 37 7.45 -1.67 8.12
N VAL A 38 6.98 -2.69 7.43
CA VAL A 38 5.87 -3.55 7.85
C VAL A 38 6.22 -4.96 7.42
N ARG A 39 5.60 -5.95 8.05
CA ARG A 39 5.76 -7.32 7.61
C ARG A 39 5.11 -7.49 6.25
N ARG A 40 5.84 -8.10 5.31
CA ARG A 40 5.31 -8.34 3.97
C ARG A 40 4.00 -9.10 4.06
N ASN A 41 2.99 -8.60 3.35
CA ASN A 41 1.66 -9.20 3.41
C ASN A 41 0.92 -8.90 2.12
N CYS A 42 0.88 -9.88 1.23
CA CYS A 42 0.23 -9.70 -0.07
C CYS A 42 -1.27 -9.48 0.07
N ASP A 43 -1.90 -10.17 0.99
CA ASP A 43 -3.35 -10.01 1.19
C ASP A 43 -3.70 -8.62 1.66
N GLN A 44 -2.92 -8.08 2.59
CA GLN A 44 -3.17 -6.71 3.07
C GLN A 44 -2.94 -5.71 1.94
N ALA A 45 -1.91 -5.93 1.13
CA ALA A 45 -1.64 -5.04 0.00
C ALA A 45 -2.80 -5.08 -1.00
N ARG A 46 -3.32 -6.27 -1.29
CA ARG A 46 -4.44 -6.42 -2.21
C ARG A 46 -5.67 -5.67 -1.70
N LEU A 47 -5.96 -5.79 -0.42
CA LEU A 47 -7.13 -5.09 0.15
C LEU A 47 -6.98 -3.57 0.03
N LEU A 48 -5.79 -3.06 0.29
CA LEU A 48 -5.54 -1.62 0.16
C LEU A 48 -5.71 -1.16 -1.28
N LEU A 49 -5.19 -1.93 -2.22
CA LEU A 49 -5.31 -1.59 -3.64
C LEU A 49 -6.75 -1.67 -4.11
N LEU A 50 -7.49 -2.69 -3.66
CA LEU A 50 -8.91 -2.81 -4.01
C LEU A 50 -9.71 -1.61 -3.50
N ALA A 51 -9.44 -1.20 -2.27
CA ALA A 51 -10.13 -0.05 -1.71
C ALA A 51 -9.83 1.22 -2.52
N ALA A 52 -8.58 1.41 -2.91
CA ALA A 52 -8.21 2.56 -3.73
C ALA A 52 -8.85 2.51 -5.10
N ALA A 53 -8.88 1.32 -5.72
CA ALA A 53 -9.49 1.16 -7.04
C ALA A 53 -10.98 1.46 -7.00
N LYS A 54 -11.65 1.02 -5.93
CA LYS A 54 -13.09 1.30 -5.79
C LYS A 54 -13.39 2.78 -5.70
N ARG A 55 -12.43 3.56 -5.23
CA ARG A 55 -12.57 5.01 -5.15
C ARG A 55 -12.17 5.71 -6.43
N GLY A 56 -11.83 4.92 -7.46
CA GLY A 56 -11.46 5.48 -8.75
C GLY A 56 -10.01 5.92 -8.84
N ALA A 57 -9.14 5.41 -7.99
CA ALA A 57 -7.73 5.74 -8.05
C ALA A 57 -7.05 4.89 -9.14
N PRO A 58 -6.71 5.49 -10.29
CA PRO A 58 -6.14 4.70 -11.39
C PRO A 58 -4.78 4.09 -11.05
N GLN A 59 -4.04 4.70 -10.14
CA GLN A 59 -2.73 4.19 -9.77
C GLN A 59 -2.79 2.86 -9.03
N ALA A 60 -3.98 2.43 -8.59
CA ALA A 60 -4.14 1.14 -7.92
C ALA A 60 -4.34 0.00 -8.92
N ILE A 61 -4.73 0.32 -10.15
CA ILE A 61 -5.12 -0.71 -11.12
C ILE A 61 -3.93 -1.57 -11.51
N GLN A 62 -2.81 -0.95 -11.87
CA GLN A 62 -1.67 -1.68 -12.36
C GLN A 62 -1.05 -2.58 -11.31
N PRO A 63 -0.82 -2.13 -10.08
CA PRO A 63 -0.32 -3.04 -9.05
C PRO A 63 -1.25 -4.22 -8.80
N LEU A 64 -2.58 -4.00 -8.86
CA LEU A 64 -3.53 -5.10 -8.69
C LEU A 64 -3.37 -6.16 -9.78
N GLN A 65 -3.15 -5.72 -11.01
CA GLN A 65 -3.00 -6.62 -12.13
C GLN A 65 -1.64 -7.33 -12.12
N ASN A 66 -0.67 -6.78 -11.42
CA ASN A 66 0.70 -7.28 -11.45
C ASN A 66 1.16 -7.83 -10.09
N LEU A 67 0.23 -8.32 -9.28
CA LEU A 67 0.60 -8.83 -7.95
C LEU A 67 1.59 -9.98 -8.05
N GLU A 68 1.50 -10.79 -9.10
CA GLU A 68 2.43 -11.90 -9.29
C GLU A 68 3.87 -11.40 -9.47
N ALA A 69 4.04 -10.24 -10.08
CA ALA A 69 5.37 -9.67 -10.25
C ALA A 69 6.02 -9.32 -8.92
N TYR A 70 5.22 -9.14 -7.88
CA TYR A 70 5.71 -8.90 -6.53
C TYR A 70 5.84 -10.18 -5.72
N GLY A 71 5.62 -11.33 -6.35
CA GLY A 71 5.67 -12.60 -5.66
C GLY A 71 4.37 -12.97 -4.97
N CYS A 72 3.29 -12.29 -5.28
CA CYS A 72 1.98 -12.60 -4.71
C CYS A 72 1.20 -13.52 -5.64
N ARG A 73 0.39 -14.36 -5.06
CA ARG A 73 -0.43 -15.29 -5.85
C ARG A 73 -1.91 -15.03 -5.66
#